data_d30246758b19d4145a2d08850cec5058
#
_entry.id   d30246758b19d4145a2d08850cec5058
#
_cell.length_a   1.000
_cell.length_b   1.000
_cell.length_c   1.000
_cell.angle_alpha   90.00
_cell.angle_beta   90.00
_cell.angle_gamma   90.00
#
_symmetry.space_group_name_H-M   'P 1'
#
loop_
_entity.id
_entity.type
_entity.pdbx_description
1 polymer ?
#
loop_
_entity_poly.entity_id
_entity_poly.type
_entity_poly.pdbx_seq_one_letter_code
_entity_poly.pdbx_strand_id
1 'polypeptide(L)'
;MKKTPFLTLEKAREITAQIPTPFHIYDEAGIRANARALKEAFSWNRGYREYFAVKATPNPYILKILNEEGCGCDCASYTELVLAEAVGITGHDVMFSSNVTPELDMKKAVEMGAYINLDDSTHVEFLERVAEGKVPQTVCLRYNPGGSFSLGNTIMDMPRDAKYGMTEDQMAGAINRLMKLGTKHFGIHAFLASNTTTNEYYPELAANLFRLAVRLRNATGAHIAFVNLSGGIGVDYRPEQPCCDIRIIGEGVRQRYEQILVPQGMDDISIFTELGRFMLAPYGHLVSTVLHQKHIYREYVGLDACAADLMRPAMYGAYHHITVLGKEDAILDHVYDVTGGLCENNDKFAIERSLPEIDIGDILVIHDTGAHGHSMGYNYNGKLRSAEVLLKQDGSFQLIRRAETPADYFATFDCTEFRFNV
;
A
#
# COMPACT_ATOMS: atom_id res chain seq x y z
N MET A 1 -15.12 -7.36 -16.82
CA MET A 1 -15.33 -6.07 -17.54
C MET A 1 -14.04 -5.71 -18.27
N LYS A 2 -14.10 -5.02 -19.42
CA LYS A 2 -12.90 -4.53 -20.11
C LYS A 2 -12.20 -3.49 -19.20
N LYS A 3 -10.90 -3.64 -18.93
CA LYS A 3 -10.13 -2.60 -18.23
C LYS A 3 -9.83 -1.49 -19.23
N THR A 4 -10.27 -0.29 -18.91
CA THR A 4 -10.02 0.92 -19.73
C THR A 4 -9.06 1.83 -18.98
N PRO A 5 -7.96 2.26 -19.61
CA PRO A 5 -7.06 3.21 -18.97
C PRO A 5 -7.74 4.57 -18.80
N PHE A 6 -7.42 5.30 -17.72
CA PHE A 6 -7.87 6.69 -17.56
C PHE A 6 -7.06 7.67 -18.43
N LEU A 7 -6.01 7.18 -19.11
CA LEU A 7 -5.12 7.92 -19.98
C LEU A 7 -5.44 7.63 -21.45
N THR A 8 -5.73 8.66 -22.25
CA THR A 8 -5.89 8.53 -23.70
C THR A 8 -4.55 8.64 -24.43
N LEU A 9 -4.49 8.14 -25.68
CA LEU A 9 -3.28 8.28 -26.51
C LEU A 9 -2.89 9.75 -26.72
N GLU A 10 -3.86 10.64 -26.92
CA GLU A 10 -3.62 12.08 -27.10
C GLU A 10 -2.95 12.67 -25.84
N LYS A 11 -3.52 12.40 -24.65
CA LYS A 11 -2.95 12.87 -23.40
C LYS A 11 -1.59 12.25 -23.12
N ALA A 12 -1.39 10.97 -23.43
CA ALA A 12 -0.08 10.32 -23.31
C ALA A 12 0.97 11.03 -24.17
N ARG A 13 0.63 11.38 -25.40
CA ARG A 13 1.53 12.12 -26.31
C ARG A 13 1.82 13.53 -25.82
N GLU A 14 0.83 14.22 -25.26
CA GLU A 14 1.02 15.54 -24.63
C GLU A 14 2.03 15.47 -23.47
N ILE A 15 1.92 14.45 -22.62
CA ILE A 15 2.83 14.24 -21.48
C ILE A 15 4.22 13.85 -21.98
N THR A 16 4.32 12.87 -22.90
CA THR A 16 5.62 12.35 -23.39
C THR A 16 6.42 13.39 -24.16
N ALA A 17 5.78 14.41 -24.70
CA ALA A 17 6.47 15.56 -25.29
C ALA A 17 7.30 16.39 -24.29
N GLN A 18 7.01 16.27 -22.99
CA GLN A 18 7.67 17.02 -21.91
C GLN A 18 8.39 16.09 -20.92
N ILE A 19 7.82 14.92 -20.66
CA ILE A 19 8.32 13.92 -19.70
C ILE A 19 8.44 12.60 -20.46
N PRO A 20 9.65 12.16 -20.84
CA PRO A 20 9.82 10.92 -21.58
C PRO A 20 9.39 9.70 -20.75
N THR A 21 8.94 8.65 -21.44
CA THR A 21 8.71 7.33 -20.83
C THR A 21 10.04 6.67 -20.42
N PRO A 22 10.05 5.72 -19.47
CA PRO A 22 8.89 5.30 -18.70
C PRO A 22 8.55 6.27 -17.57
N PHE A 23 7.27 6.34 -17.20
CA PHE A 23 6.83 7.04 -15.99
C PHE A 23 5.60 6.37 -15.38
N HIS A 24 5.45 6.49 -14.05
CA HIS A 24 4.19 6.20 -13.39
C HIS A 24 3.28 7.42 -13.46
N ILE A 25 1.97 7.21 -13.71
CA ILE A 25 0.97 8.27 -13.70
C ILE A 25 -0.16 7.91 -12.76
N TYR A 26 -0.65 8.90 -12.00
CA TYR A 26 -1.72 8.75 -11.03
C TYR A 26 -2.92 9.63 -11.39
N ASP A 27 -4.13 9.11 -11.23
CA ASP A 27 -5.40 9.80 -11.45
C ASP A 27 -5.89 10.44 -10.15
N GLU A 28 -5.73 11.75 -10.00
CA GLU A 28 -6.19 12.48 -8.82
C GLU A 28 -7.69 12.33 -8.59
N ALA A 29 -8.50 12.40 -9.65
CA ALA A 29 -9.96 12.32 -9.53
C ALA A 29 -10.41 10.96 -9.01
N GLY A 30 -9.82 9.88 -9.53
CA GLY A 30 -10.08 8.52 -9.08
C GLY A 30 -9.63 8.28 -7.64
N ILE A 31 -8.45 8.76 -7.25
CA ILE A 31 -7.93 8.66 -5.87
C ILE A 31 -8.89 9.32 -4.88
N ARG A 32 -9.33 10.56 -5.15
CA ARG A 32 -10.26 11.28 -4.29
C ARG A 32 -11.63 10.61 -4.20
N ALA A 33 -12.16 10.16 -5.34
CA ALA A 33 -13.44 9.47 -5.39
C ALA A 33 -13.41 8.18 -4.55
N ASN A 34 -12.33 7.41 -4.63
CA ASN A 34 -12.17 6.18 -3.87
C ASN A 34 -12.02 6.43 -2.35
N ALA A 35 -11.26 7.45 -1.95
CA ALA A 35 -11.14 7.85 -0.55
C ALA A 35 -12.51 8.26 0.05
N ARG A 36 -13.32 9.00 -0.72
CA ARG A 36 -14.69 9.37 -0.30
C ARG A 36 -15.61 8.16 -0.20
N ALA A 37 -15.55 7.24 -1.16
CA ALA A 37 -16.36 6.01 -1.14
C ALA A 37 -16.03 5.13 0.07
N LEU A 38 -14.75 4.99 0.41
CA LEU A 38 -14.31 4.28 1.61
C LEU A 38 -14.86 4.95 2.88
N LYS A 39 -14.72 6.26 3.01
CA LYS A 39 -15.22 7.02 4.16
C LYS A 39 -16.75 6.91 4.30
N GLU A 40 -17.48 6.94 3.19
CA GLU A 40 -18.93 6.76 3.17
C GLU A 40 -19.32 5.36 3.66
N ALA A 41 -18.64 4.31 3.20
CA ALA A 41 -18.92 2.92 3.58
C ALA A 41 -18.76 2.66 5.09
N PHE A 42 -17.90 3.41 5.78
CA PHE A 42 -17.67 3.31 7.21
C PHE A 42 -18.26 4.47 8.03
N SER A 43 -19.06 5.36 7.42
CA SER A 43 -19.63 6.54 8.08
C SER A 43 -20.56 6.25 9.27
N TRP A 44 -21.05 5.00 9.41
CA TRP A 44 -21.81 4.51 10.54
C TRP A 44 -20.99 4.48 11.85
N ASN A 45 -19.64 4.39 11.78
CA ASN A 45 -18.75 4.48 12.94
C ASN A 45 -18.17 5.89 13.03
N ARG A 46 -18.55 6.65 14.08
CA ARG A 46 -18.17 8.06 14.25
C ARG A 46 -16.66 8.28 14.37
N GLY A 47 -15.93 7.27 14.84
CA GLY A 47 -14.48 7.32 15.03
C GLY A 47 -13.71 6.73 13.84
N TYR A 48 -14.40 6.35 12.76
CA TYR A 48 -13.73 5.75 11.62
C TYR A 48 -12.64 6.62 11.03
N ARG A 49 -11.49 6.00 10.75
CA ARG A 49 -10.39 6.65 10.05
C ARG A 49 -9.60 5.67 9.20
N GLU A 50 -9.29 6.10 7.99
CA GLU A 50 -8.28 5.47 7.13
C GLU A 50 -6.90 6.07 7.42
N TYR A 51 -5.91 5.22 7.66
CA TYR A 51 -4.49 5.54 7.72
C TYR A 51 -3.83 4.96 6.49
N PHE A 52 -3.66 5.76 5.46
CA PHE A 52 -3.07 5.29 4.21
C PHE A 52 -1.68 4.68 4.44
N ALA A 53 -1.47 3.43 4.01
CA ALA A 53 -0.19 2.76 4.12
C ALA A 53 0.86 3.43 3.20
N VAL A 54 1.75 4.25 3.77
CA VAL A 54 2.71 5.08 3.03
C VAL A 54 3.60 4.24 2.11
N LYS A 55 3.99 3.04 2.55
CA LYS A 55 4.77 2.08 1.74
C LYS A 55 4.18 1.76 0.37
N ALA A 56 2.87 1.92 0.21
CA ALA A 56 2.21 1.65 -1.07
C ALA A 56 2.62 2.67 -2.15
N THR A 57 2.71 3.96 -1.77
CA THR A 57 3.13 5.05 -2.67
C THR A 57 3.66 6.23 -1.85
N PRO A 58 4.95 6.21 -1.46
CA PRO A 58 5.56 7.23 -0.62
C PRO A 58 5.87 8.51 -1.43
N ASN A 59 4.83 9.27 -1.76
CA ASN A 59 4.93 10.51 -2.52
C ASN A 59 4.17 11.63 -1.80
N PRO A 60 4.79 12.80 -1.52
CA PRO A 60 4.18 13.88 -0.74
C PRO A 60 2.90 14.45 -1.37
N TYR A 61 2.81 14.49 -2.70
CA TYR A 61 1.59 14.95 -3.40
C TYR A 61 0.43 13.98 -3.18
N ILE A 62 0.69 12.68 -3.23
CA ILE A 62 -0.32 11.64 -2.97
C ILE A 62 -0.79 11.69 -1.51
N LEU A 63 0.15 11.79 -0.55
CA LEU A 63 -0.20 11.92 0.87
C LEU A 63 -1.04 13.16 1.13
N LYS A 64 -0.70 14.30 0.49
CA LYS A 64 -1.47 15.54 0.61
C LYS A 64 -2.90 15.37 0.09
N ILE A 65 -3.09 14.76 -1.09
CA ILE A 65 -4.42 14.48 -1.67
C ILE A 65 -5.27 13.65 -0.71
N LEU A 66 -4.70 12.57 -0.18
CA LEU A 66 -5.41 11.69 0.75
C LEU A 66 -5.72 12.36 2.09
N ASN A 67 -4.79 13.20 2.59
CA ASN A 67 -5.03 13.95 3.82
C ASN A 67 -6.13 15.01 3.66
N GLU A 68 -6.22 15.67 2.51
CA GLU A 68 -7.32 16.57 2.18
C GLU A 68 -8.70 15.86 2.15
N GLU A 69 -8.74 14.55 1.86
CA GLU A 69 -9.93 13.71 1.96
C GLU A 69 -10.15 13.14 3.38
N GLY A 70 -9.27 13.46 4.33
CA GLY A 70 -9.38 13.10 5.74
C GLY A 70 -8.66 11.81 6.15
N CYS A 71 -7.81 11.26 5.30
CA CYS A 71 -6.95 10.12 5.64
C CYS A 71 -5.76 10.56 6.48
N GLY A 72 -5.36 9.71 7.44
CA GLY A 72 -4.05 9.75 8.08
C GLY A 72 -3.01 8.95 7.30
N CYS A 73 -1.84 8.71 7.92
CA CYS A 73 -0.76 7.91 7.37
C CYS A 73 -0.42 6.73 8.31
N ASP A 74 -0.28 5.52 7.75
CA ASP A 74 0.41 4.41 8.39
C ASP A 74 1.86 4.38 7.91
N CYS A 75 2.80 4.63 8.84
CA CYS A 75 4.24 4.71 8.60
C CYS A 75 4.94 3.49 9.23
N ALA A 76 5.93 2.93 8.54
CA ALA A 76 6.68 1.77 8.97
C ALA A 76 8.18 2.05 9.22
N SER A 77 8.64 3.29 9.00
CA SER A 77 10.06 3.68 9.13
C SER A 77 10.22 5.17 9.44
N TYR A 78 11.42 5.53 9.89
CA TYR A 78 11.82 6.93 10.09
C TYR A 78 11.58 7.81 8.86
N THR A 79 11.96 7.30 7.69
CA THR A 79 11.81 8.06 6.43
C THR A 79 10.35 8.34 6.08
N GLU A 80 9.45 7.37 6.33
CA GLU A 80 8.01 7.58 6.11
C GLU A 80 7.42 8.56 7.14
N LEU A 81 7.89 8.54 8.40
CA LEU A 81 7.51 9.54 9.41
C LEU A 81 7.95 10.95 9.01
N VAL A 82 9.18 11.11 8.51
CA VAL A 82 9.68 12.40 8.00
C VAL A 82 8.85 12.87 6.80
N LEU A 83 8.47 11.96 5.93
CA LEU A 83 7.62 12.28 4.77
C LEU A 83 6.22 12.75 5.21
N ALA A 84 5.60 12.07 6.18
CA ALA A 84 4.31 12.47 6.75
C ALA A 84 4.39 13.86 7.40
N GLU A 85 5.43 14.10 8.20
CA GLU A 85 5.67 15.41 8.84
C GLU A 85 5.86 16.53 7.80
N ALA A 86 6.59 16.26 6.71
CA ALA A 86 6.84 17.24 5.64
C ALA A 86 5.57 17.72 4.94
N VAL A 87 4.51 16.91 4.94
CA VAL A 87 3.19 17.29 4.39
C VAL A 87 2.22 17.78 5.47
N GLY A 88 2.67 17.91 6.73
CA GLY A 88 1.89 18.43 7.85
C GLY A 88 1.03 17.39 8.57
N ILE A 89 1.25 16.09 8.33
CA ILE A 89 0.53 14.99 8.99
C ILE A 89 1.32 14.58 10.23
N THR A 90 0.76 14.82 11.42
CA THR A 90 1.42 14.59 12.72
C THR A 90 0.41 14.15 13.78
N GLY A 91 0.90 13.79 14.95
CA GLY A 91 0.04 13.41 16.08
C GLY A 91 -0.76 12.14 15.79
N HIS A 92 -2.01 12.13 16.20
CA HIS A 92 -2.92 11.01 16.01
C HIS A 92 -3.38 10.83 14.55
N ASP A 93 -2.89 11.65 13.62
CA ASP A 93 -3.07 11.45 12.19
C ASP A 93 -2.01 10.51 11.60
N VAL A 94 -1.08 10.06 12.45
CA VAL A 94 -0.06 9.07 12.10
C VAL A 94 -0.26 7.81 12.94
N MET A 95 -0.32 6.66 12.28
CA MET A 95 -0.11 5.33 12.87
C MET A 95 1.33 4.92 12.56
N PHE A 96 2.06 4.42 13.54
CA PHE A 96 3.40 3.88 13.35
C PHE A 96 3.39 2.38 13.61
N SER A 97 3.50 1.59 12.54
CA SER A 97 3.44 0.12 12.55
C SER A 97 4.75 -0.46 12.03
N SER A 98 5.69 -0.74 12.92
CA SER A 98 6.98 -1.36 12.60
C SER A 98 7.14 -2.68 13.37
N ASN A 99 7.89 -3.66 12.83
CA ASN A 99 8.03 -4.98 13.45
C ASN A 99 9.42 -5.23 14.06
N VAL A 100 10.51 -4.84 13.39
CA VAL A 100 11.87 -4.82 13.92
C VAL A 100 12.30 -3.38 13.98
N THR A 101 11.94 -2.71 15.07
CA THR A 101 11.91 -1.25 15.16
C THR A 101 13.26 -0.69 15.64
N PRO A 102 13.98 0.09 14.81
CA PRO A 102 15.14 0.85 15.25
C PRO A 102 14.77 1.91 16.29
N GLU A 103 15.74 2.27 17.16
CA GLU A 103 15.52 3.28 18.20
C GLU A 103 15.17 4.65 17.61
N LEU A 104 15.83 5.02 16.51
CA LEU A 104 15.55 6.30 15.81
C LEU A 104 14.10 6.38 15.32
N ASP A 105 13.56 5.30 14.80
CA ASP A 105 12.20 5.25 14.28
C ASP A 105 11.18 5.39 15.43
N MET A 106 11.38 4.63 16.53
CA MET A 106 10.51 4.69 17.71
C MET A 106 10.55 6.09 18.34
N LYS A 107 11.74 6.68 18.47
CA LYS A 107 11.92 8.02 19.02
C LYS A 107 11.17 9.06 18.19
N LYS A 108 11.32 9.03 16.86
CA LYS A 108 10.62 9.94 15.96
C LYS A 108 9.10 9.79 16.07
N ALA A 109 8.59 8.56 16.15
CA ALA A 109 7.15 8.32 16.31
C ALA A 109 6.61 8.88 17.64
N VAL A 110 7.34 8.70 18.73
CA VAL A 110 7.01 9.27 20.05
C VAL A 110 7.02 10.82 20.01
N GLU A 111 8.08 11.41 19.44
CA GLU A 111 8.22 12.86 19.29
C GLU A 111 7.10 13.49 18.46
N MET A 112 6.65 12.80 17.42
CA MET A 112 5.53 13.22 16.58
C MET A 112 4.17 13.07 17.26
N GLY A 113 4.08 12.36 18.39
CA GLY A 113 2.82 12.04 19.05
C GLY A 113 1.95 11.05 18.27
N ALA A 114 2.56 10.20 17.44
CA ALA A 114 1.86 9.19 16.65
C ALA A 114 1.20 8.10 17.52
N TYR A 115 0.17 7.45 17.00
CA TYR A 115 -0.24 6.16 17.54
C TYR A 115 0.87 5.14 17.28
N ILE A 116 1.35 4.48 18.34
CA ILE A 116 2.40 3.47 18.24
C ILE A 116 1.76 2.10 18.32
N ASN A 117 1.96 1.28 17.28
CA ASN A 117 1.51 -0.10 17.20
C ASN A 117 2.68 -1.04 17.55
N LEU A 118 2.65 -1.64 18.72
CA LEU A 118 3.69 -2.56 19.18
C LEU A 118 3.48 -3.95 18.58
N ASP A 119 4.50 -4.44 17.88
CA ASP A 119 4.46 -5.74 17.22
C ASP A 119 4.74 -6.91 18.18
N ASP A 120 5.50 -6.67 19.25
CA ASP A 120 5.92 -7.69 20.21
C ASP A 120 5.88 -7.19 21.65
N SER A 121 5.77 -8.12 22.61
CA SER A 121 5.74 -7.82 24.04
C SER A 121 7.04 -7.19 24.56
N THR A 122 8.18 -7.48 23.95
CA THR A 122 9.47 -6.86 24.29
C THR A 122 9.53 -5.37 23.91
N HIS A 123 8.68 -4.96 22.97
CA HIS A 123 8.59 -3.55 22.59
C HIS A 123 8.02 -2.65 23.71
N VAL A 124 7.38 -3.22 24.74
CA VAL A 124 6.90 -2.42 25.88
C VAL A 124 8.10 -1.81 26.65
N GLU A 125 9.12 -2.62 26.96
CA GLU A 125 10.35 -2.13 27.62
C GLU A 125 11.12 -1.17 26.73
N PHE A 126 11.15 -1.46 25.45
CA PHE A 126 11.80 -0.62 24.46
C PHE A 126 11.13 0.75 24.37
N LEU A 127 9.79 0.80 24.30
CA LEU A 127 9.03 2.04 24.30
C LEU A 127 9.22 2.83 25.60
N GLU A 128 9.20 2.17 26.77
CA GLU A 128 9.43 2.80 28.07
C GLU A 128 10.81 3.49 28.11
N ARG A 129 11.85 2.80 27.61
CA ARG A 129 13.21 3.36 27.55
C ARG A 129 13.29 4.54 26.60
N VAL A 130 12.76 4.41 25.38
CA VAL A 130 12.85 5.46 24.35
C VAL A 130 12.02 6.68 24.71
N ALA A 131 10.87 6.47 25.34
CA ALA A 131 10.00 7.55 25.84
C ALA A 131 10.43 8.12 27.20
N GLU A 132 11.60 7.70 27.71
CA GLU A 132 12.13 8.16 29.01
C GLU A 132 11.11 8.04 30.16
N GLY A 133 10.35 6.93 30.15
CA GLY A 133 9.28 6.64 31.12
C GLY A 133 7.96 7.39 30.88
N LYS A 134 7.88 8.27 29.86
CA LYS A 134 6.67 9.00 29.49
C LYS A 134 5.94 8.31 28.34
N VAL A 135 5.45 7.09 28.58
CA VAL A 135 4.75 6.33 27.54
C VAL A 135 3.47 7.04 27.07
N PRO A 136 3.09 6.87 25.79
CA PRO A 136 1.86 7.45 25.25
C PRO A 136 0.61 7.03 26.02
N GLN A 137 -0.37 7.95 26.12
CA GLN A 137 -1.66 7.66 26.75
C GLN A 137 -2.48 6.62 25.99
N THR A 138 -2.21 6.45 24.67
CA THR A 138 -2.84 5.47 23.80
C THR A 138 -1.77 4.67 23.08
N VAL A 139 -1.82 3.34 23.18
CA VAL A 139 -0.89 2.41 22.52
C VAL A 139 -1.69 1.33 21.81
N CYS A 140 -1.31 0.99 20.59
CA CYS A 140 -1.87 -0.10 19.82
C CYS A 140 -1.01 -1.36 19.98
N LEU A 141 -1.63 -2.52 19.93
CA LEU A 141 -0.97 -3.82 20.04
C LEU A 141 -1.36 -4.70 18.86
N ARG A 142 -0.37 -5.28 18.21
CA ARG A 142 -0.58 -6.17 17.07
C ARG A 142 -0.81 -7.59 17.51
N TYR A 143 -1.92 -8.15 17.08
CA TYR A 143 -2.35 -9.52 17.36
C TYR A 143 -1.93 -10.50 16.29
N ASN A 144 -1.46 -11.67 16.70
CA ASN A 144 -1.31 -12.84 15.86
C ASN A 144 -2.19 -13.97 16.40
N PRO A 145 -3.24 -14.36 15.68
CA PRO A 145 -4.16 -15.41 16.14
C PRO A 145 -3.55 -16.81 16.15
N GLY A 146 -2.40 -17.01 15.52
CA GLY A 146 -1.89 -18.35 15.25
C GLY A 146 -2.82 -19.16 14.34
N GLY A 147 -2.61 -20.48 14.27
CA GLY A 147 -3.48 -21.40 13.52
C GLY A 147 -3.57 -21.11 12.03
N SER A 148 -4.70 -21.42 11.43
CA SER A 148 -5.00 -21.15 10.02
C SER A 148 -6.16 -20.15 9.92
N PHE A 149 -5.93 -18.98 9.39
CA PHE A 149 -6.97 -18.05 8.98
C PHE A 149 -7.16 -18.17 7.45
N SER A 150 -8.09 -19.01 7.02
CA SER A 150 -8.18 -19.51 5.64
C SER A 150 -9.14 -18.72 4.73
N LEU A 151 -9.33 -17.41 4.97
CA LEU A 151 -10.09 -16.55 4.07
C LEU A 151 -9.12 -15.69 3.26
N GLY A 152 -8.60 -16.22 2.16
CA GLY A 152 -7.73 -15.42 1.30
C GLY A 152 -6.77 -16.23 0.46
N ASN A 153 -5.91 -15.54 -0.22
CA ASN A 153 -4.91 -16.10 -1.11
C ASN A 153 -3.62 -16.46 -0.33
N THR A 154 -2.77 -17.23 -1.01
CA THR A 154 -1.48 -17.75 -0.51
C THR A 154 -0.37 -16.70 -0.41
N ILE A 155 -0.66 -15.40 -0.48
CA ILE A 155 0.36 -14.33 -0.48
C ILE A 155 0.94 -14.09 0.93
N MET A 156 0.19 -14.44 1.98
CA MET A 156 0.69 -14.47 3.34
C MET A 156 0.68 -15.90 3.87
N ASP A 157 1.78 -16.25 4.53
CA ASP A 157 1.92 -17.52 5.24
C ASP A 157 0.80 -17.69 6.28
N MET A 158 0.62 -18.93 6.73
CA MET A 158 -0.27 -19.19 7.87
C MET A 158 0.07 -18.22 9.00
N PRO A 159 -0.91 -17.63 9.74
CA PRO A 159 -0.62 -16.69 10.81
C PRO A 159 0.40 -17.19 11.82
N ARG A 160 0.43 -18.50 12.11
CA ARG A 160 1.41 -19.09 13.02
C ARG A 160 2.86 -19.01 12.50
N ASP A 161 3.06 -18.94 11.18
CA ASP A 161 4.37 -18.89 10.53
C ASP A 161 4.76 -17.45 10.17
N ALA A 162 3.84 -16.48 10.36
CA ALA A 162 4.09 -15.07 10.13
C ALA A 162 4.96 -14.49 11.26
N LYS A 163 5.92 -13.63 10.88
CA LYS A 163 6.87 -12.99 11.81
C LYS A 163 6.25 -11.86 12.66
N TYR A 164 4.96 -11.67 12.65
CA TYR A 164 4.27 -10.50 13.18
C TYR A 164 3.34 -10.83 14.34
N GLY A 165 3.32 -9.92 15.32
CA GLY A 165 2.29 -9.82 16.32
C GLY A 165 2.46 -10.73 17.54
N MET A 166 1.66 -10.47 18.55
CA MET A 166 1.61 -11.13 19.86
C MET A 166 0.45 -12.12 19.94
N THR A 167 0.62 -13.18 20.74
CA THR A 167 -0.49 -14.03 21.20
C THR A 167 -1.41 -13.25 22.14
N GLU A 168 -2.63 -13.74 22.38
CA GLU A 168 -3.59 -13.12 23.29
C GLU A 168 -3.03 -12.95 24.71
N ASP A 169 -2.33 -13.97 25.24
CA ASP A 169 -1.72 -13.91 26.57
C ASP A 169 -0.60 -12.86 26.64
N GLN A 170 0.22 -12.76 25.60
CA GLN A 170 1.26 -11.72 25.50
C GLN A 170 0.65 -10.33 25.45
N MET A 171 -0.46 -10.15 24.69
CA MET A 171 -1.19 -8.88 24.67
C MET A 171 -1.75 -8.50 26.03
N ALA A 172 -2.38 -9.44 26.75
CA ALA A 172 -2.89 -9.18 28.10
C ALA A 172 -1.76 -8.78 29.07
N GLY A 173 -0.61 -9.45 28.99
CA GLY A 173 0.59 -9.10 29.74
C GLY A 173 1.13 -7.70 29.42
N ALA A 174 1.21 -7.36 28.12
CA ALA A 174 1.64 -6.05 27.63
C ALA A 174 0.69 -4.94 28.09
N ILE A 175 -0.62 -5.13 27.98
CA ILE A 175 -1.64 -4.19 28.46
C ILE A 175 -1.45 -3.92 29.95
N ASN A 176 -1.36 -4.96 30.77
CA ASN A 176 -1.19 -4.81 32.24
C ASN A 176 0.10 -4.04 32.60
N ARG A 177 1.16 -4.24 31.83
CA ARG A 177 2.43 -3.50 32.03
C ARG A 177 2.29 -2.05 31.61
N LEU A 178 1.74 -1.77 30.41
CA LEU A 178 1.52 -0.42 29.91
C LEU A 178 0.58 0.39 30.82
N MET A 179 -0.45 -0.22 31.37
CA MET A 179 -1.33 0.43 32.36
C MET A 179 -0.55 0.89 33.60
N LYS A 180 0.40 0.09 34.10
CA LYS A 180 1.28 0.47 35.22
C LYS A 180 2.20 1.64 34.86
N LEU A 181 2.57 1.77 33.57
CA LEU A 181 3.37 2.87 33.04
C LEU A 181 2.55 4.12 32.72
N GLY A 182 1.21 4.06 32.83
CA GLY A 182 0.32 5.22 32.68
C GLY A 182 -0.47 5.27 31.38
N THR A 183 -0.37 4.27 30.50
CA THR A 183 -1.24 4.14 29.31
C THR A 183 -2.68 3.91 29.73
N LYS A 184 -3.62 4.63 29.13
CA LYS A 184 -5.05 4.60 29.49
C LYS A 184 -5.93 3.93 28.44
N HIS A 185 -5.55 4.06 27.17
CA HIS A 185 -6.35 3.63 26.03
C HIS A 185 -5.53 2.66 25.16
N PHE A 186 -6.20 1.65 24.63
CA PHE A 186 -5.55 0.61 23.85
C PHE A 186 -6.22 0.47 22.49
N GLY A 187 -5.40 0.31 21.46
CA GLY A 187 -5.81 -0.16 20.15
C GLY A 187 -5.50 -1.65 19.98
N ILE A 188 -6.26 -2.32 19.16
CA ILE A 188 -6.02 -3.70 18.75
C ILE A 188 -5.88 -3.72 17.24
N HIS A 189 -4.82 -4.34 16.72
CA HIS A 189 -4.49 -4.40 15.31
C HIS A 189 -4.21 -5.85 14.90
N ALA A 190 -4.58 -6.24 13.67
CA ALA A 190 -4.07 -7.44 13.02
C ALA A 190 -4.02 -7.26 11.51
N PHE A 191 -2.98 -7.81 10.88
CA PHE A 191 -2.83 -7.90 9.44
C PHE A 191 -2.61 -9.35 9.05
N LEU A 192 -3.63 -10.01 8.48
CA LEU A 192 -3.65 -11.45 8.26
C LEU A 192 -3.64 -11.87 6.79
N ALA A 193 -3.86 -10.94 5.87
CA ALA A 193 -3.85 -11.24 4.43
C ALA A 193 -3.52 -10.00 3.59
N SER A 194 -3.14 -10.22 2.34
CA SER A 194 -2.88 -9.17 1.36
C SER A 194 -3.55 -9.53 0.04
N ASN A 195 -4.18 -8.53 -0.60
CA ASN A 195 -4.88 -8.67 -1.88
C ASN A 195 -5.99 -9.74 -1.87
N THR A 196 -6.83 -9.73 -0.85
CA THR A 196 -8.05 -10.54 -0.82
C THR A 196 -9.12 -9.89 -1.70
N THR A 197 -9.73 -10.67 -2.59
CA THR A 197 -10.73 -10.18 -3.54
C THR A 197 -12.15 -10.64 -3.19
N THR A 198 -12.40 -10.92 -1.90
CA THR A 198 -13.72 -11.31 -1.38
C THR A 198 -14.27 -10.25 -0.42
N ASN A 199 -15.59 -10.10 -0.37
CA ASN A 199 -16.26 -9.17 0.53
C ASN A 199 -16.31 -9.68 1.98
N GLU A 200 -16.04 -10.97 2.20
CA GLU A 200 -16.17 -11.65 3.50
C GLU A 200 -14.95 -11.48 4.40
N TYR A 201 -13.77 -11.24 3.83
CA TYR A 201 -12.51 -11.19 4.58
C TYR A 201 -12.55 -10.16 5.72
N TYR A 202 -12.90 -8.90 5.43
CA TYR A 202 -12.90 -7.83 6.43
C TYR A 202 -13.95 -8.04 7.52
N PRO A 203 -15.22 -8.39 7.23
CA PRO A 203 -16.20 -8.73 8.27
C PRO A 203 -15.75 -9.86 9.19
N GLU A 204 -15.09 -10.90 8.68
CA GLU A 204 -14.59 -11.99 9.51
C GLU A 204 -13.34 -11.59 10.33
N LEU A 205 -12.43 -10.81 9.77
CA LEU A 205 -11.33 -10.21 10.52
C LEU A 205 -11.86 -9.33 11.65
N ALA A 206 -12.83 -8.46 11.36
CA ALA A 206 -13.48 -7.61 12.34
C ALA A 206 -14.14 -8.42 13.46
N ALA A 207 -14.89 -9.47 13.12
CA ALA A 207 -15.51 -10.33 14.11
C ALA A 207 -14.48 -10.97 15.05
N ASN A 208 -13.33 -11.40 14.54
CA ASN A 208 -12.26 -11.98 15.36
C ASN A 208 -11.64 -10.93 16.30
N LEU A 209 -11.33 -9.74 15.78
CA LEU A 209 -10.75 -8.67 16.59
C LEU A 209 -11.75 -8.10 17.62
N PHE A 210 -13.03 -8.02 17.30
CA PHE A 210 -14.05 -7.57 18.25
C PHE A 210 -14.21 -8.56 19.42
N ARG A 211 -14.22 -9.88 19.13
CA ARG A 211 -14.22 -10.90 20.21
C ARG A 211 -12.95 -10.82 21.06
N LEU A 212 -11.79 -10.59 20.43
CA LEU A 212 -10.53 -10.39 21.15
C LEU A 212 -10.59 -9.14 22.04
N ALA A 213 -11.13 -8.02 21.55
CA ALA A 213 -11.33 -6.79 22.32
C ALA A 213 -12.15 -7.04 23.58
N VAL A 214 -13.26 -7.78 23.46
CA VAL A 214 -14.09 -8.17 24.61
C VAL A 214 -13.31 -9.01 25.61
N ARG A 215 -12.56 -10.02 25.15
CA ARG A 215 -11.77 -10.88 26.05
C ARG A 215 -10.67 -10.13 26.76
N LEU A 216 -9.91 -9.29 26.04
CA LEU A 216 -8.84 -8.48 26.64
C LEU A 216 -9.36 -7.47 27.65
N ARG A 217 -10.47 -6.77 27.35
CA ARG A 217 -11.13 -5.90 28.33
C ARG A 217 -11.53 -6.67 29.59
N ASN A 218 -12.15 -7.84 29.43
CA ASN A 218 -12.61 -8.65 30.58
C ASN A 218 -11.43 -9.19 31.40
N ALA A 219 -10.31 -9.54 30.77
CA ALA A 219 -9.13 -10.08 31.45
C ALA A 219 -8.30 -8.99 32.16
N THR A 220 -8.26 -7.77 31.62
CA THR A 220 -7.32 -6.72 32.08
C THR A 220 -8.01 -5.50 32.68
N GLY A 221 -9.31 -5.28 32.42
CA GLY A 221 -10.01 -4.05 32.76
C GLY A 221 -9.64 -2.85 31.87
N ALA A 222 -8.87 -3.06 30.81
CA ALA A 222 -8.39 -2.00 29.93
C ALA A 222 -9.50 -1.38 29.08
N HIS A 223 -9.41 -0.09 28.82
CA HIS A 223 -10.26 0.60 27.85
C HIS A 223 -9.71 0.40 26.42
N ILE A 224 -10.45 -0.34 25.61
CA ILE A 224 -10.13 -0.52 24.18
C ILE A 224 -10.79 0.61 23.41
N ALA A 225 -9.99 1.53 22.88
CA ALA A 225 -10.47 2.75 22.22
C ALA A 225 -10.72 2.54 20.72
N PHE A 226 -9.95 1.66 20.07
CA PHE A 226 -10.14 1.38 18.67
C PHE A 226 -9.72 -0.04 18.29
N VAL A 227 -10.26 -0.51 17.17
CA VAL A 227 -9.83 -1.70 16.46
C VAL A 227 -9.37 -1.30 15.06
N ASN A 228 -8.12 -1.63 14.76
CA ASN A 228 -7.49 -1.38 13.47
C ASN A 228 -7.50 -2.67 12.64
N LEU A 229 -8.29 -2.66 11.57
CA LEU A 229 -8.44 -3.78 10.64
C LEU A 229 -7.26 -3.87 9.64
N SER A 230 -6.30 -2.92 9.72
CA SER A 230 -5.15 -2.83 8.83
C SER A 230 -5.51 -2.76 7.34
N GLY A 231 -4.68 -3.34 6.48
CA GLY A 231 -4.90 -3.48 5.05
C GLY A 231 -5.50 -4.84 4.68
N GLY A 232 -5.37 -5.21 3.41
CA GLY A 232 -5.70 -6.56 2.94
C GLY A 232 -6.73 -6.59 1.83
N ILE A 233 -7.62 -5.60 1.71
CA ILE A 233 -8.57 -5.52 0.60
C ILE A 233 -7.79 -5.42 -0.71
N GLY A 234 -8.10 -6.34 -1.63
CA GLY A 234 -7.49 -6.45 -2.93
C GLY A 234 -8.17 -5.64 -4.01
N VAL A 235 -7.59 -5.74 -5.20
CA VAL A 235 -8.13 -5.16 -6.43
C VAL A 235 -8.18 -6.23 -7.52
N ASP A 236 -9.06 -6.05 -8.48
CA ASP A 236 -9.22 -6.90 -9.65
C ASP A 236 -8.13 -6.62 -10.68
N TYR A 237 -6.96 -7.23 -10.54
CA TYR A 237 -5.90 -7.08 -11.54
C TYR A 237 -6.29 -7.64 -12.91
N ARG A 238 -7.12 -8.69 -12.96
CA ARG A 238 -7.59 -9.31 -14.20
C ARG A 238 -8.99 -8.83 -14.57
N PRO A 239 -9.30 -8.62 -15.86
CA PRO A 239 -10.62 -8.17 -16.30
C PRO A 239 -11.79 -9.07 -15.89
N GLU A 240 -11.53 -10.36 -15.71
CA GLU A 240 -12.52 -11.39 -15.32
C GLU A 240 -12.69 -11.55 -13.80
N GLN A 241 -11.82 -10.93 -12.99
CA GLN A 241 -11.92 -11.04 -11.53
C GLN A 241 -13.10 -10.24 -10.99
N PRO A 242 -13.80 -10.77 -9.98
CA PRO A 242 -14.78 -9.96 -9.25
C PRO A 242 -14.08 -8.86 -8.46
N CYS A 243 -14.66 -7.67 -8.45
CA CYS A 243 -14.21 -6.55 -7.63
C CYS A 243 -14.81 -6.65 -6.22
N CYS A 244 -14.03 -6.27 -5.20
CA CYS A 244 -14.58 -6.03 -3.87
C CYS A 244 -15.51 -4.81 -3.90
N ASP A 245 -16.68 -4.92 -3.27
CA ASP A 245 -17.56 -3.77 -3.02
C ASP A 245 -17.36 -3.26 -1.60
N ILE A 246 -16.76 -2.09 -1.48
CA ILE A 246 -16.45 -1.49 -0.17
C ILE A 246 -17.70 -1.19 0.67
N ARG A 247 -18.86 -0.99 0.03
CA ARG A 247 -20.13 -0.77 0.75
C ARG A 247 -20.63 -2.06 1.37
N ILE A 248 -20.51 -3.19 0.65
CA ILE A 248 -20.84 -4.52 1.19
C ILE A 248 -19.91 -4.86 2.34
N ILE A 249 -18.62 -4.57 2.19
CA ILE A 249 -17.60 -4.77 3.22
C ILE A 249 -17.92 -3.90 4.45
N GLY A 250 -18.17 -2.60 4.27
CA GLY A 250 -18.49 -1.69 5.37
C GLY A 250 -19.74 -2.08 6.14
N GLU A 251 -20.80 -2.50 5.44
CA GLU A 251 -22.03 -3.01 6.06
C GLU A 251 -21.78 -4.35 6.80
N GLY A 252 -20.98 -5.24 6.22
CA GLY A 252 -20.61 -6.50 6.88
C GLY A 252 -19.84 -6.27 8.19
N VAL A 253 -18.91 -5.32 8.21
CA VAL A 253 -18.17 -4.92 9.43
C VAL A 253 -19.13 -4.30 10.45
N ARG A 254 -20.07 -3.45 10.03
CA ARG A 254 -21.10 -2.85 10.88
C ARG A 254 -21.94 -3.93 11.57
N GLN A 255 -22.42 -4.92 10.84
CA GLN A 255 -23.21 -6.02 11.40
C GLN A 255 -22.43 -6.78 12.48
N ARG A 256 -21.14 -7.04 12.27
CA ARG A 256 -20.28 -7.69 13.28
C ARG A 256 -20.07 -6.79 14.50
N TYR A 257 -19.93 -5.47 14.30
CA TYR A 257 -19.81 -4.49 15.38
C TYR A 257 -21.08 -4.49 16.26
N GLU A 258 -22.25 -4.39 15.64
CA GLU A 258 -23.53 -4.38 16.33
C GLU A 258 -23.83 -5.72 17.04
N GLN A 259 -23.42 -6.85 16.48
CA GLN A 259 -23.61 -8.18 17.08
C GLN A 259 -22.68 -8.48 18.24
N ILE A 260 -21.43 -7.97 18.22
CA ILE A 260 -20.39 -8.39 19.17
C ILE A 260 -20.08 -7.30 20.20
N LEU A 261 -19.90 -6.06 19.80
CA LEU A 261 -19.44 -4.98 20.68
C LEU A 261 -20.60 -4.27 21.41
N VAL A 262 -21.66 -3.93 20.68
CA VAL A 262 -22.80 -3.19 21.27
C VAL A 262 -23.44 -3.92 22.47
N PRO A 263 -23.70 -5.26 22.43
CA PRO A 263 -24.25 -5.96 23.58
C PRO A 263 -23.31 -6.01 24.80
N GLN A 264 -22.03 -5.71 24.60
CA GLN A 264 -21.02 -5.65 25.66
C GLN A 264 -20.82 -4.22 26.20
N GLY A 265 -21.58 -3.23 25.71
CA GLY A 265 -21.36 -1.82 26.07
C GLY A 265 -20.00 -1.29 25.60
N MET A 266 -19.56 -1.72 24.41
CA MET A 266 -18.31 -1.29 23.75
C MET A 266 -18.61 -0.58 22.41
N ASP A 267 -19.70 0.18 22.38
CA ASP A 267 -20.19 0.90 21.20
C ASP A 267 -19.48 2.25 20.97
N ASP A 268 -18.48 2.55 21.76
CA ASP A 268 -17.57 3.69 21.63
C ASP A 268 -16.27 3.37 20.87
N ILE A 269 -16.03 2.10 20.51
CA ILE A 269 -14.83 1.67 19.79
C ILE A 269 -14.80 2.28 18.37
N SER A 270 -13.71 2.96 18.07
CA SER A 270 -13.43 3.46 16.72
C SER A 270 -12.89 2.34 15.81
N ILE A 271 -13.20 2.41 14.52
CA ILE A 271 -12.66 1.50 13.51
C ILE A 271 -11.61 2.21 12.69
N PHE A 272 -10.41 1.62 12.60
CA PHE A 272 -9.32 2.10 11.76
C PHE A 272 -9.01 1.09 10.66
N THR A 273 -8.52 1.60 9.54
CA THR A 273 -8.03 0.81 8.39
C THR A 273 -6.69 1.37 7.91
N GLU A 274 -5.85 0.50 7.29
CA GLU A 274 -4.53 0.85 6.74
C GLU A 274 -4.42 0.36 5.29
N LEU A 275 -5.33 0.85 4.45
CA LEU A 275 -5.43 0.40 3.07
C LEU A 275 -4.39 1.11 2.19
N GLY A 276 -3.54 0.35 1.52
CA GLY A 276 -2.61 0.89 0.52
C GLY A 276 -3.07 0.54 -0.89
N ARG A 277 -3.09 -0.76 -1.19
CA ARG A 277 -3.42 -1.30 -2.51
C ARG A 277 -4.81 -0.87 -3.00
N PHE A 278 -5.83 -1.08 -2.18
CA PHE A 278 -7.20 -0.69 -2.49
C PHE A 278 -7.32 0.80 -2.78
N MET A 279 -6.57 1.63 -2.06
CA MET A 279 -6.63 3.09 -2.22
C MET A 279 -6.10 3.58 -3.55
N LEU A 280 -5.01 2.99 -4.05
CA LEU A 280 -4.26 3.58 -5.16
C LEU A 280 -4.02 2.68 -6.37
N ALA A 281 -3.99 1.35 -6.23
CA ALA A 281 -3.57 0.49 -7.34
C ALA A 281 -4.33 0.76 -8.64
N PRO A 282 -5.67 0.84 -8.67
CA PRO A 282 -6.43 1.08 -9.90
C PRO A 282 -6.24 2.49 -10.48
N TYR A 283 -5.78 3.42 -9.67
CA TYR A 283 -5.62 4.83 -10.02
C TYR A 283 -4.18 5.21 -10.36
N GLY A 284 -3.38 4.22 -10.75
CA GLY A 284 -2.03 4.43 -11.26
C GLY A 284 -1.67 3.46 -12.36
N HIS A 285 -0.93 3.95 -13.35
CA HIS A 285 -0.44 3.20 -14.49
C HIS A 285 1.05 3.42 -14.67
N LEU A 286 1.75 2.39 -15.17
CA LEU A 286 3.08 2.54 -15.74
C LEU A 286 2.93 2.73 -17.25
N VAL A 287 3.42 3.84 -17.77
CA VAL A 287 3.41 4.20 -19.19
C VAL A 287 4.79 3.95 -19.77
N SER A 288 4.87 3.25 -20.88
CA SER A 288 6.11 2.82 -21.48
C SER A 288 6.01 2.79 -23.00
N THR A 289 7.13 3.03 -23.68
CA THR A 289 7.22 3.02 -25.14
C THR A 289 7.91 1.75 -25.63
N VAL A 290 7.42 1.18 -26.72
CA VAL A 290 8.04 0.04 -27.40
C VAL A 290 9.30 0.48 -28.12
N LEU A 291 10.45 -0.09 -27.74
CA LEU A 291 11.74 0.19 -28.34
C LEU A 291 12.14 -0.82 -29.40
N HIS A 292 11.85 -2.10 -29.15
CA HIS A 292 12.30 -3.21 -29.99
C HIS A 292 11.28 -4.33 -30.09
N GLN A 293 11.33 -5.07 -31.16
CA GLN A 293 10.67 -6.34 -31.35
C GLN A 293 11.71 -7.43 -31.64
N LYS A 294 11.45 -8.63 -31.18
CA LYS A 294 12.31 -9.78 -31.46
C LYS A 294 11.44 -10.97 -31.84
N HIS A 295 11.76 -11.57 -32.99
CA HIS A 295 11.07 -12.70 -33.58
C HIS A 295 12.02 -13.90 -33.58
N ILE A 296 11.87 -14.79 -32.60
CA ILE A 296 12.69 -16.01 -32.50
C ILE A 296 11.76 -17.22 -32.27
N TYR A 297 11.90 -17.95 -31.18
CA TYR A 297 10.96 -19.02 -30.79
C TYR A 297 9.66 -18.49 -30.19
N ARG A 298 9.64 -17.21 -29.83
CA ARG A 298 8.50 -16.43 -29.35
C ARG A 298 8.56 -15.04 -29.92
N GLU A 299 7.44 -14.35 -29.87
CA GLU A 299 7.34 -12.94 -30.22
C GLU A 299 7.58 -12.07 -28.97
N TYR A 300 8.57 -11.22 -28.99
CA TYR A 300 8.92 -10.33 -27.88
C TYR A 300 8.68 -8.88 -28.24
N VAL A 301 8.11 -8.14 -27.29
CA VAL A 301 8.01 -6.69 -27.33
C VAL A 301 8.86 -6.12 -26.20
N GLY A 302 9.92 -5.40 -26.54
CA GLY A 302 10.85 -4.78 -25.61
C GLY A 302 10.47 -3.33 -25.32
N LEU A 303 10.30 -3.01 -24.04
CA LEU A 303 9.91 -1.70 -23.55
C LEU A 303 11.12 -0.91 -23.03
N ASP A 304 10.99 0.42 -22.95
CA ASP A 304 11.92 1.28 -22.19
C ASP A 304 11.78 1.12 -20.68
N ALA A 305 10.62 0.68 -20.18
CA ALA A 305 10.44 0.24 -18.79
C ALA A 305 11.05 -1.14 -18.55
N CYS A 306 11.36 -1.45 -17.29
CA CYS A 306 11.85 -2.76 -16.86
C CYS A 306 11.34 -3.11 -15.45
N ALA A 307 11.74 -4.28 -14.93
CA ALA A 307 11.34 -4.70 -13.59
C ALA A 307 11.83 -3.75 -12.47
N ALA A 308 12.82 -2.90 -12.75
CA ALA A 308 13.21 -1.82 -11.82
C ALA A 308 12.10 -0.77 -11.63
N ASP A 309 11.20 -0.60 -12.61
CA ASP A 309 10.03 0.27 -12.54
C ASP A 309 8.82 -0.45 -11.95
N LEU A 310 8.66 -1.74 -12.24
CA LEU A 310 7.57 -2.57 -11.73
C LEU A 310 8.03 -4.01 -11.52
N MET A 311 8.53 -4.31 -10.31
CA MET A 311 9.11 -5.62 -10.00
C MET A 311 8.09 -6.75 -9.82
N ARG A 312 6.82 -6.44 -9.57
CA ARG A 312 5.81 -7.43 -9.17
C ARG A 312 5.59 -8.58 -10.17
N PRO A 313 5.53 -8.37 -11.49
CA PRO A 313 5.45 -9.46 -12.45
C PRO A 313 6.67 -10.38 -12.38
N ALA A 314 7.88 -9.81 -12.34
CA ALA A 314 9.13 -10.55 -12.34
C ALA A 314 9.34 -11.37 -11.05
N MET A 315 9.01 -10.80 -9.88
CA MET A 315 9.29 -11.39 -8.56
C MET A 315 8.18 -12.29 -8.04
N TYR A 316 6.93 -11.98 -8.36
CA TYR A 316 5.76 -12.66 -7.80
C TYR A 316 4.87 -13.33 -8.84
N GLY A 317 5.23 -13.24 -10.14
CA GLY A 317 4.35 -13.68 -11.22
C GLY A 317 3.01 -12.89 -11.24
N ALA A 318 3.00 -11.68 -10.70
CA ALA A 318 1.79 -10.88 -10.59
C ALA A 318 1.29 -10.45 -11.96
N TYR A 319 -0.01 -10.67 -12.19
CA TYR A 319 -0.64 -10.17 -13.40
C TYR A 319 -0.89 -8.67 -13.31
N HIS A 320 -0.58 -7.97 -14.39
CA HIS A 320 -1.04 -6.62 -14.69
C HIS A 320 -1.65 -6.61 -16.09
N HIS A 321 -2.81 -5.94 -16.25
CA HIS A 321 -3.40 -5.77 -17.57
C HIS A 321 -2.56 -4.79 -18.39
N ILE A 322 -2.49 -5.02 -19.70
CA ILE A 322 -1.73 -4.18 -20.62
C ILE A 322 -2.69 -3.70 -21.73
N THR A 323 -2.68 -2.40 -21.98
CA THR A 323 -3.40 -1.78 -23.09
C THR A 323 -2.40 -1.07 -24.01
N VAL A 324 -2.52 -1.27 -25.30
CA VAL A 324 -1.82 -0.50 -26.33
C VAL A 324 -2.69 0.72 -26.65
N LEU A 325 -2.21 1.91 -26.34
CA LEU A 325 -3.00 3.14 -26.50
C LEU A 325 -3.28 3.42 -27.99
N GLY A 326 -4.54 3.70 -28.29
CA GLY A 326 -5.03 3.91 -29.65
C GLY A 326 -5.38 2.61 -30.39
N LYS A 327 -5.20 1.45 -29.75
CA LYS A 327 -5.55 0.13 -30.31
C LYS A 327 -6.51 -0.64 -29.34
N GLU A 328 -7.25 0.08 -28.48
CA GLU A 328 -8.07 -0.50 -27.40
C GLU A 328 -9.19 -1.40 -27.92
N ASP A 329 -9.69 -1.13 -29.13
CA ASP A 329 -10.77 -1.91 -29.78
C ASP A 329 -10.26 -2.83 -30.90
N ALA A 330 -8.93 -2.93 -31.08
CA ALA A 330 -8.34 -3.81 -32.07
C ALA A 330 -8.45 -5.30 -31.66
N ILE A 331 -8.36 -6.18 -32.65
CA ILE A 331 -8.39 -7.64 -32.42
C ILE A 331 -7.14 -8.07 -31.67
N LEU A 332 -7.30 -8.90 -30.64
CA LEU A 332 -6.19 -9.47 -29.86
C LEU A 332 -5.71 -10.78 -30.50
N ASP A 333 -5.13 -10.71 -31.69
CA ASP A 333 -4.75 -11.87 -32.52
C ASP A 333 -3.24 -12.17 -32.51
N HIS A 334 -2.46 -11.38 -31.80
CA HIS A 334 -1.04 -11.61 -31.58
C HIS A 334 -0.75 -12.09 -30.16
N VAL A 335 0.28 -12.91 -29.98
CA VAL A 335 0.71 -13.41 -28.67
C VAL A 335 2.15 -12.97 -28.42
N TYR A 336 2.35 -12.13 -27.39
CA TYR A 336 3.66 -11.57 -27.07
C TYR A 336 4.11 -11.91 -25.64
N ASP A 337 5.43 -12.04 -25.49
CA ASP A 337 6.11 -11.79 -24.21
C ASP A 337 6.49 -10.30 -24.18
N VAL A 338 5.98 -9.53 -23.20
CA VAL A 338 6.29 -8.11 -23.01
C VAL A 338 7.41 -7.99 -22.00
N THR A 339 8.57 -7.43 -22.41
CA THR A 339 9.82 -7.51 -21.65
C THR A 339 10.43 -6.14 -21.40
N GLY A 340 11.24 -6.05 -20.34
CA GLY A 340 12.12 -4.91 -20.10
C GLY A 340 13.54 -5.17 -20.59
N GLY A 341 14.47 -4.28 -20.22
CA GLY A 341 15.86 -4.26 -20.68
C GLY A 341 16.90 -4.69 -19.63
N LEU A 342 16.52 -5.43 -18.57
CA LEU A 342 17.48 -5.98 -17.60
C LEU A 342 18.17 -7.23 -18.14
N CYS A 343 19.41 -7.49 -17.70
CA CYS A 343 20.11 -8.77 -17.91
C CYS A 343 19.57 -9.85 -16.97
N GLU A 344 18.24 -9.93 -16.86
CA GLU A 344 17.48 -10.87 -16.03
C GLU A 344 16.36 -11.47 -16.85
N ASN A 345 16.35 -12.79 -17.02
CA ASN A 345 15.38 -13.47 -17.89
C ASN A 345 13.93 -13.30 -17.41
N ASN A 346 13.73 -13.05 -16.10
CA ASN A 346 12.40 -12.80 -15.53
C ASN A 346 11.92 -11.35 -15.68
N ASP A 347 12.71 -10.48 -16.31
CA ASP A 347 12.29 -9.10 -16.62
C ASP A 347 11.22 -9.07 -17.70
N LYS A 348 10.03 -9.56 -17.32
CA LYS A 348 8.84 -9.71 -18.17
C LYS A 348 7.61 -9.17 -17.45
N PHE A 349 6.93 -8.24 -18.09
CA PHE A 349 5.65 -7.72 -17.63
C PHE A 349 4.49 -8.67 -17.95
N ALA A 350 4.63 -9.44 -19.04
CA ALA A 350 3.67 -10.45 -19.46
C ALA A 350 4.36 -11.56 -20.24
N ILE A 351 3.81 -12.77 -20.14
CA ILE A 351 4.22 -13.96 -20.89
C ILE A 351 3.01 -14.48 -21.64
N GLU A 352 3.19 -14.79 -22.93
CA GLU A 352 2.16 -15.34 -23.81
C GLU A 352 0.83 -14.53 -23.73
N ARG A 353 0.95 -13.21 -23.77
CA ARG A 353 -0.18 -12.29 -23.67
C ARG A 353 -0.81 -12.05 -25.05
N SER A 354 -2.11 -12.32 -25.17
CA SER A 354 -2.88 -11.88 -26.35
C SER A 354 -3.05 -10.37 -26.31
N LEU A 355 -2.55 -9.71 -27.36
CA LEU A 355 -2.57 -8.25 -27.56
C LEU A 355 -2.87 -7.94 -29.04
N PRO A 356 -3.26 -6.71 -29.38
CA PRO A 356 -3.31 -6.31 -30.77
C PRO A 356 -1.88 -6.26 -31.37
N GLU A 357 -1.78 -6.17 -32.68
CA GLU A 357 -0.51 -5.91 -33.35
C GLU A 357 0.18 -4.67 -32.76
N ILE A 358 1.45 -4.82 -32.39
CA ILE A 358 2.26 -3.78 -31.74
C ILE A 358 3.36 -3.34 -32.67
N ASP A 359 3.57 -2.04 -32.79
CA ASP A 359 4.65 -1.42 -33.57
C ASP A 359 5.68 -0.76 -32.66
N ILE A 360 6.92 -0.61 -33.16
CA ILE A 360 7.94 0.20 -32.50
C ILE A 360 7.44 1.64 -32.41
N GLY A 361 7.53 2.23 -31.20
CA GLY A 361 7.01 3.56 -30.89
C GLY A 361 5.58 3.57 -30.34
N ASP A 362 4.88 2.44 -30.30
CA ASP A 362 3.60 2.34 -29.60
C ASP A 362 3.77 2.62 -28.10
N ILE A 363 2.77 3.26 -27.51
CA ILE A 363 2.73 3.53 -26.07
C ILE A 363 1.83 2.49 -25.39
N LEU A 364 2.41 1.78 -24.46
CA LEU A 364 1.71 0.79 -23.63
C LEU A 364 1.41 1.35 -22.26
N VAL A 365 0.23 1.02 -21.75
CA VAL A 365 -0.19 1.25 -20.36
C VAL A 365 -0.25 -0.08 -19.63
N ILE A 366 0.55 -0.21 -18.56
CA ILE A 366 0.48 -1.33 -17.63
C ILE A 366 -0.38 -0.86 -16.45
N HIS A 367 -1.55 -1.49 -16.27
CA HIS A 367 -2.58 -1.06 -15.33
C HIS A 367 -2.27 -1.41 -13.87
N ASP A 368 -2.98 -0.77 -12.96
CA ASP A 368 -3.05 -1.09 -11.53
C ASP A 368 -1.69 -1.02 -10.83
N THR A 369 -0.84 -0.08 -11.24
CA THR A 369 0.50 0.12 -10.68
C THR A 369 0.56 1.24 -9.64
N GLY A 370 -0.56 1.86 -9.29
CA GLY A 370 -0.63 2.99 -8.37
C GLY A 370 -0.21 2.67 -6.93
N ALA A 371 -0.17 1.39 -6.56
CA ALA A 371 0.33 0.93 -5.27
C ALA A 371 1.33 -0.20 -5.47
N HIS A 372 2.45 -0.18 -4.72
CA HIS A 372 3.51 -1.19 -4.82
C HIS A 372 4.09 -1.32 -6.25
N GLY A 373 4.00 -0.24 -7.03
CA GLY A 373 4.66 -0.06 -8.31
C GLY A 373 5.99 0.65 -8.11
N HIS A 374 6.04 1.96 -8.33
CA HIS A 374 7.24 2.78 -8.16
C HIS A 374 7.89 2.60 -6.78
N SER A 375 7.11 2.46 -5.71
CA SER A 375 7.64 2.32 -4.34
C SER A 375 8.53 1.08 -4.12
N MET A 376 8.34 0.01 -4.90
CA MET A 376 9.13 -1.21 -4.85
C MET A 376 10.27 -1.24 -5.88
N GLY A 377 10.54 -0.12 -6.54
CA GLY A 377 11.61 -0.01 -7.54
C GLY A 377 13.01 -0.15 -6.94
N TYR A 378 13.98 -0.49 -7.80
CA TYR A 378 15.38 -0.72 -7.45
C TYR A 378 16.31 -0.34 -8.62
N ASN A 379 17.63 -0.41 -8.43
CA ASN A 379 18.63 -0.04 -9.44
C ASN A 379 19.48 -1.25 -9.85
N TYR A 380 18.89 -2.27 -10.46
CA TYR A 380 19.65 -3.39 -11.03
C TYR A 380 20.15 -3.06 -12.44
N ASN A 381 21.33 -3.57 -12.84
CA ASN A 381 22.04 -3.20 -14.07
C ASN A 381 22.31 -1.68 -14.24
N GLY A 382 22.31 -0.90 -13.16
CA GLY A 382 22.43 0.54 -13.23
C GLY A 382 21.22 1.24 -13.87
N LYS A 383 20.08 0.57 -14.01
CA LYS A 383 18.85 1.21 -14.47
C LYS A 383 18.36 2.21 -13.42
N LEU A 384 17.98 3.37 -13.91
CA LEU A 384 17.50 4.49 -13.09
C LEU A 384 15.99 4.38 -12.92
N ARG A 385 15.50 4.87 -11.79
CA ARG A 385 14.07 4.84 -11.49
C ARG A 385 13.31 5.89 -12.29
N SER A 386 12.13 5.53 -12.76
CA SER A 386 11.27 6.36 -13.59
C SER A 386 10.67 7.55 -12.85
N ALA A 387 10.12 8.50 -13.59
CA ALA A 387 9.38 9.63 -13.04
C ALA A 387 7.98 9.22 -12.50
N GLU A 388 7.40 10.10 -11.68
CA GLU A 388 5.99 10.03 -11.27
C GLU A 388 5.27 11.30 -11.69
N VAL A 389 4.10 11.14 -12.30
CA VAL A 389 3.25 12.20 -12.86
C VAL A 389 1.86 12.13 -12.22
N LEU A 390 1.27 13.26 -11.91
CA LEU A 390 -0.11 13.38 -11.44
C LEU A 390 -0.98 13.96 -12.57
N LEU A 391 -2.00 13.21 -12.98
CA LEU A 391 -3.08 13.73 -13.82
C LEU A 391 -4.12 14.36 -12.89
N LYS A 392 -4.26 15.70 -12.98
CA LYS A 392 -5.13 16.47 -12.11
C LYS A 392 -6.60 16.40 -12.53
N GLN A 393 -7.49 16.75 -11.61
CA GLN A 393 -8.93 16.76 -11.85
C GLN A 393 -9.35 17.70 -12.99
N ASP A 394 -8.59 18.75 -13.27
CA ASP A 394 -8.83 19.70 -14.38
C ASP A 394 -8.27 19.22 -15.74
N GLY A 395 -7.71 18.01 -15.79
CA GLY A 395 -7.09 17.42 -16.96
C GLY A 395 -5.66 17.92 -17.25
N SER A 396 -5.12 18.84 -16.45
CA SER A 396 -3.70 19.18 -16.50
C SER A 396 -2.85 18.07 -15.86
N PHE A 397 -1.54 18.09 -16.08
CA PHE A 397 -0.63 17.13 -15.43
C PHE A 397 0.52 17.85 -14.74
N GLN A 398 1.11 17.19 -13.76
CA GLN A 398 2.21 17.71 -12.96
C GLN A 398 3.25 16.62 -12.71
N LEU A 399 4.52 16.96 -12.91
CA LEU A 399 5.64 16.13 -12.47
C LEU A 399 5.69 16.18 -10.93
N ILE A 400 5.46 15.04 -10.27
CA ILE A 400 5.46 14.94 -8.79
C ILE A 400 6.70 14.21 -8.25
N ARG A 401 7.47 13.59 -9.11
CA ARG A 401 8.82 13.09 -8.89
C ARG A 401 9.53 13.04 -10.24
N ARG A 402 10.70 13.66 -10.35
CA ARG A 402 11.54 13.49 -11.56
C ARG A 402 12.12 12.07 -11.62
N ALA A 403 12.46 11.63 -12.82
CA ALA A 403 13.27 10.43 -12.96
C ALA A 403 14.65 10.62 -12.31
N GLU A 404 15.27 9.52 -11.88
CA GLU A 404 16.67 9.53 -11.46
C GLU A 404 17.59 9.87 -12.65
N THR A 405 18.71 10.47 -12.33
CA THR A 405 19.82 10.72 -13.22
C THR A 405 21.02 9.88 -12.79
N PRO A 406 22.05 9.69 -13.64
CA PRO A 406 23.29 9.05 -13.21
C PRO A 406 23.91 9.72 -11.96
N ALA A 407 23.76 11.03 -11.80
CA ALA A 407 24.24 11.74 -10.61
C ALA A 407 23.56 11.24 -9.32
N ASP A 408 22.25 10.93 -9.36
CA ASP A 408 21.54 10.35 -8.23
C ASP A 408 22.07 8.95 -7.88
N TYR A 409 22.34 8.13 -8.91
CA TYR A 409 22.88 6.78 -8.73
C TYR A 409 24.27 6.81 -8.07
N PHE A 410 25.10 7.77 -8.45
CA PHE A 410 26.45 7.91 -7.92
C PHE A 410 26.55 8.77 -6.65
N ALA A 411 25.46 9.42 -6.22
CA ALA A 411 25.46 10.36 -5.09
C ALA A 411 25.91 9.74 -3.76
N THR A 412 25.78 8.42 -3.60
CA THR A 412 26.17 7.72 -2.37
C THR A 412 27.62 7.19 -2.36
N PHE A 413 28.34 7.33 -3.47
CA PHE A 413 29.74 6.95 -3.53
C PHE A 413 30.62 8.07 -2.95
N ASP A 414 31.08 7.87 -1.74
CA ASP A 414 32.03 8.78 -1.08
C ASP A 414 33.46 8.36 -1.42
N CYS A 415 33.88 8.69 -2.64
CA CYS A 415 35.23 8.44 -3.11
C CYS A 415 35.81 9.65 -3.87
N THR A 416 37.03 10.04 -3.54
CA THR A 416 37.76 11.12 -4.20
C THR A 416 38.65 10.63 -5.36
N GLU A 417 38.86 9.32 -5.45
CA GLU A 417 39.76 8.69 -6.43
C GLU A 417 39.14 8.58 -7.82
N PHE A 418 37.81 8.57 -7.91
CA PHE A 418 37.07 8.41 -9.16
C PHE A 418 36.23 9.65 -9.47
N ARG A 419 36.23 10.06 -10.72
CA ARG A 419 35.39 11.14 -11.23
C ARG A 419 34.30 10.54 -12.12
N PHE A 420 33.05 10.74 -11.76
CA PHE A 420 31.92 10.37 -12.58
C PHE A 420 31.54 11.55 -13.50
N ASN A 421 31.75 11.39 -14.79
CA ASN A 421 31.39 12.43 -15.80
C ASN A 421 29.89 12.20 -16.15
N VAL A 422 28.98 12.76 -15.35
CA VAL A 422 27.53 12.63 -15.49
C VAL A 422 26.87 13.99 -15.52
#